data_fe783832edf39d29ae05a8cee3bcfd98
#
_entry.id   fe783832edf39d29ae05a8cee3bcfd98
#
_cell.length_a   1.000
_cell.length_b   1.000
_cell.length_c   1.000
_cell.angle_alpha   90.00
_cell.angle_beta   90.00
_cell.angle_gamma   90.00
#
_symmetry.space_group_name_H-M   'P 1'
#
loop_
_entity.id
_entity.type
_entity.pdbx_description
1 polymer ?
#
loop_
_entity_poly.entity_id
_entity_poly.type
_entity_poly.pdbx_seq_one_letter_code
_entity_poly.pdbx_strand_id
1 'polypeptide(L)'
;ARYLQHFGWTPKEFTELGTAIVSETILDAIEIPEGKLIAKYLMLQKRLGLVSAWIDAVDDTGRIHGKVNTCGAVTGRMTHSSPNLAQVPASYSPYGEDCRELFTVSEGYKLVGMDASGLELRMLAHYMDDEDYTNEVINGDIHTANQRAANLDTRDKAKTFIYAFLFGAGDSKIGSVVGGTAKDGKRLKADFLKNTPALKKLRTRITASANSGSLIGLDGRVLHVRSLHAALNTLLQSAGAIVMKRAVVLLDH
;
A
#
# COMPACT_ATOMS: atom_id res chain seq x y z
N ALA A 1 -11.32 14.53 19.01
CA ALA A 1 -10.79 15.87 18.71
C ALA A 1 -11.08 16.86 19.85
N ARG A 2 -12.33 17.18 20.16
CA ARG A 2 -12.70 18.21 21.17
C ARG A 2 -11.99 18.01 22.53
N TYR A 3 -11.93 16.79 23.04
CA TYR A 3 -11.24 16.47 24.28
C TYR A 3 -9.74 16.85 24.23
N LEU A 4 -9.05 16.50 23.17
CA LEU A 4 -7.62 16.83 23.00
C LEU A 4 -7.36 18.33 22.85
N GLN A 5 -8.33 19.08 22.31
CA GLN A 5 -8.23 20.54 22.20
C GLN A 5 -8.22 21.23 23.56
N HIS A 6 -8.86 20.65 24.60
CA HIS A 6 -8.76 21.17 25.97
C HIS A 6 -7.34 21.08 26.54
N PHE A 7 -6.51 20.17 26.01
CA PHE A 7 -5.09 20.02 26.37
C PHE A 7 -4.16 20.74 25.38
N GLY A 8 -4.68 21.68 24.58
CA GLY A 8 -3.89 22.51 23.67
C GLY A 8 -3.59 21.87 22.32
N TRP A 9 -4.17 20.69 22.01
CA TRP A 9 -3.99 20.10 20.67
C TRP A 9 -4.73 20.90 19.60
N THR A 10 -4.01 21.25 18.52
CA THR A 10 -4.60 21.90 17.34
C THR A 10 -4.62 20.91 16.18
N PRO A 11 -5.80 20.60 15.60
CA PRO A 11 -5.90 19.75 14.43
C PRO A 11 -5.16 20.34 13.23
N LYS A 12 -4.36 19.52 12.55
CA LYS A 12 -3.66 19.91 11.32
C LYS A 12 -4.31 19.34 10.07
N GLU A 13 -5.11 18.28 10.22
CA GLU A 13 -5.76 17.57 9.13
C GLU A 13 -7.27 17.50 9.37
N PHE A 14 -8.02 17.66 8.29
CA PHE A 14 -9.48 17.66 8.31
C PHE A 14 -10.03 16.78 7.18
N THR A 15 -11.19 16.18 7.39
CA THR A 15 -11.95 15.52 6.33
C THR A 15 -12.52 16.57 5.36
N GLU A 16 -13.01 16.13 4.20
CA GLU A 16 -13.70 16.99 3.23
C GLU A 16 -14.90 17.74 3.85
N LEU A 17 -15.50 17.18 4.89
CA LEU A 17 -16.61 17.79 5.66
C LEU A 17 -16.14 18.68 6.80
N GLY A 18 -14.84 18.99 6.90
CA GLY A 18 -14.27 19.89 7.92
C GLY A 18 -14.15 19.27 9.32
N THR A 19 -14.31 17.94 9.47
CA THR A 19 -14.11 17.26 10.74
C THR A 19 -12.62 16.99 10.96
N ALA A 20 -12.08 17.36 12.12
CA ALA A 20 -10.68 17.09 12.48
C ALA A 20 -10.37 15.59 12.44
N ILE A 21 -9.32 15.22 11.70
CA ILE A 21 -8.86 13.84 11.62
C ILE A 21 -8.09 13.51 12.89
N VAL A 22 -8.49 12.41 13.54
CA VAL A 22 -7.79 11.84 14.70
C VAL A 22 -7.44 10.41 14.33
N SER A 23 -6.19 10.21 13.92
CA SER A 23 -5.64 8.88 13.59
C SER A 23 -4.66 8.42 14.65
N GLU A 24 -4.39 7.12 14.70
CA GLU A 24 -3.37 6.54 15.58
C GLU A 24 -2.02 7.24 15.41
N THR A 25 -1.59 7.46 14.15
CA THR A 25 -0.33 8.17 13.85
C THR A 25 -0.29 9.59 14.41
N ILE A 26 -1.42 10.31 14.35
CA ILE A 26 -1.50 11.68 14.90
C ILE A 26 -1.45 11.63 16.43
N LEU A 27 -2.16 10.68 17.03
CA LEU A 27 -2.21 10.52 18.48
C LEU A 27 -0.86 10.10 19.07
N ASP A 28 -0.11 9.26 18.37
CA ASP A 28 1.24 8.83 18.79
C ASP A 28 2.27 9.97 18.69
N ALA A 29 2.06 10.90 17.76
CA ALA A 29 2.96 12.03 17.52
C ALA A 29 2.74 13.22 18.47
N ILE A 30 1.65 13.25 19.25
CA ILE A 30 1.38 14.34 20.19
C ILE A 30 1.99 14.05 21.57
N GLU A 31 2.52 15.09 22.21
CA GLU A 31 3.14 15.00 23.55
C GLU A 31 2.11 15.06 24.69
N ILE A 32 0.84 14.79 24.42
CA ILE A 32 -0.24 14.76 25.38
C ILE A 32 -0.43 13.32 25.86
N PRO A 33 -0.25 13.02 27.16
CA PRO A 33 -0.35 11.64 27.69
C PRO A 33 -1.69 10.96 27.34
N GLU A 34 -2.78 11.71 27.38
CA GLU A 34 -4.13 11.25 27.04
C GLU A 34 -4.23 10.84 25.56
N GLY A 35 -3.44 11.47 24.68
CA GLY A 35 -3.36 11.10 23.27
C GLY A 35 -2.90 9.66 23.08
N LYS A 36 -1.85 9.25 23.80
CA LYS A 36 -1.33 7.88 23.77
C LYS A 36 -2.32 6.86 24.33
N LEU A 37 -3.06 7.23 25.39
CA LEU A 37 -4.11 6.38 25.95
C LEU A 37 -5.27 6.19 24.97
N ILE A 38 -5.67 7.26 24.28
CA ILE A 38 -6.71 7.21 23.25
C ILE A 38 -6.22 6.36 22.07
N ALA A 39 -4.97 6.51 21.60
CA ALA A 39 -4.40 5.67 20.54
C ALA A 39 -4.46 4.19 20.91
N LYS A 40 -4.01 3.84 22.13
CA LYS A 40 -4.07 2.47 22.64
C LYS A 40 -5.51 1.95 22.70
N TYR A 41 -6.45 2.75 23.20
CA TYR A 41 -7.87 2.38 23.25
C TYR A 41 -8.43 2.10 21.85
N LEU A 42 -8.20 2.97 20.87
CA LEU A 42 -8.66 2.81 19.51
C LEU A 42 -8.05 1.56 18.85
N MET A 43 -6.78 1.31 19.06
CA MET A 43 -6.11 0.11 18.58
C MET A 43 -6.73 -1.15 19.18
N LEU A 44 -6.92 -1.20 20.49
CA LEU A 44 -7.55 -2.34 21.18
C LEU A 44 -8.99 -2.56 20.71
N GLN A 45 -9.78 -1.50 20.59
CA GLN A 45 -11.15 -1.56 20.09
C GLN A 45 -11.19 -2.12 18.65
N LYS A 46 -10.25 -1.72 17.80
CA LYS A 46 -10.11 -2.26 16.45
C LYS A 46 -9.77 -3.76 16.47
N ARG A 47 -8.86 -4.20 17.36
CA ARG A 47 -8.49 -5.62 17.51
C ARG A 47 -9.69 -6.45 18.00
N LEU A 48 -10.37 -5.97 19.04
CA LEU A 48 -11.59 -6.61 19.54
C LEU A 48 -12.66 -6.76 18.46
N GLY A 49 -12.90 -5.69 17.69
CA GLY A 49 -13.86 -5.75 16.58
C GLY A 49 -13.51 -6.78 15.52
N LEU A 50 -12.22 -6.95 15.20
CA LEU A 50 -11.74 -7.99 14.27
C LEU A 50 -11.97 -9.40 14.83
N VAL A 51 -11.54 -9.64 16.07
CA VAL A 51 -11.66 -10.98 16.71
C VAL A 51 -13.13 -11.35 16.90
N SER A 52 -13.98 -10.42 17.37
CA SER A 52 -15.42 -10.66 17.48
C SER A 52 -16.03 -11.04 16.13
N ALA A 53 -15.71 -10.31 15.06
CA ALA A 53 -16.20 -10.63 13.72
C ALA A 53 -15.74 -12.00 13.20
N TRP A 54 -14.56 -12.46 13.62
CA TRP A 54 -14.09 -13.81 13.29
C TRP A 54 -14.82 -14.87 14.09
N ILE A 55 -15.04 -14.66 15.39
CA ILE A 55 -15.81 -15.58 16.25
C ILE A 55 -17.23 -15.73 15.72
N ASP A 56 -17.88 -14.63 15.37
CA ASP A 56 -19.25 -14.63 14.82
C ASP A 56 -19.35 -15.32 13.45
N ALA A 57 -18.22 -15.45 12.74
CA ALA A 57 -18.17 -16.06 11.40
C ALA A 57 -17.73 -17.53 11.41
N VAL A 58 -17.34 -18.09 12.57
CA VAL A 58 -16.97 -19.50 12.69
C VAL A 58 -18.21 -20.35 12.53
N ASP A 59 -18.14 -21.36 11.65
CA ASP A 59 -19.19 -22.34 11.47
C ASP A 59 -19.08 -23.52 12.47
N ASP A 60 -20.04 -24.44 12.41
CA ASP A 60 -20.11 -25.63 13.30
C ASP A 60 -18.88 -26.55 13.15
N THR A 61 -18.09 -26.40 12.09
CA THR A 61 -16.85 -27.19 11.84
C THR A 61 -15.60 -26.48 12.35
N GLY A 62 -15.73 -25.28 12.93
CA GLY A 62 -14.62 -24.44 13.37
C GLY A 62 -13.94 -23.67 12.25
N ARG A 63 -14.58 -23.48 11.10
CA ARG A 63 -14.02 -22.79 9.93
C ARG A 63 -14.66 -21.43 9.70
N ILE A 64 -13.89 -20.54 9.07
CA ILE A 64 -14.36 -19.23 8.62
C ILE A 64 -14.33 -19.19 7.08
N HIS A 65 -15.46 -18.81 6.48
CA HIS A 65 -15.65 -18.69 5.04
C HIS A 65 -15.81 -17.23 4.62
N GLY A 66 -14.69 -16.52 4.45
CA GLY A 66 -14.70 -15.16 3.94
C GLY A 66 -15.13 -15.09 2.48
N LYS A 67 -15.85 -14.04 2.12
CA LYS A 67 -16.25 -13.80 0.73
C LYS A 67 -15.10 -13.13 -0.05
N VAL A 68 -14.81 -13.65 -1.24
CA VAL A 68 -13.85 -13.08 -2.18
C VAL A 68 -14.58 -12.64 -3.44
N ASN A 69 -14.53 -11.33 -3.72
CA ASN A 69 -14.91 -10.83 -5.04
C ASN A 69 -13.64 -10.83 -5.90
N THR A 70 -13.61 -11.70 -6.90
CA THR A 70 -12.41 -11.92 -7.73
C THR A 70 -12.01 -10.71 -8.57
N CYS A 71 -12.88 -9.72 -8.75
CA CYS A 71 -12.61 -8.49 -9.52
C CYS A 71 -13.22 -7.25 -8.84
N GLY A 72 -13.11 -7.14 -7.53
CA GLY A 72 -13.78 -6.11 -6.73
C GLY A 72 -13.13 -4.73 -6.79
N ALA A 73 -11.88 -4.62 -7.21
CA ALA A 73 -11.18 -3.34 -7.35
C ALA A 73 -11.08 -2.91 -8.82
N VAL A 74 -11.01 -1.58 -9.07
CA VAL A 74 -10.80 -1.01 -10.43
C VAL A 74 -9.55 -1.56 -11.10
N THR A 75 -8.52 -1.88 -10.32
CA THR A 75 -7.28 -2.52 -10.79
C THR A 75 -7.44 -4.00 -11.12
N GLY A 76 -8.62 -4.59 -10.91
CA GLY A 76 -8.85 -6.02 -11.05
C GLY A 76 -8.32 -6.87 -9.88
N ARG A 77 -7.84 -6.24 -8.79
CA ARG A 77 -7.48 -6.99 -7.57
C ARG A 77 -8.71 -7.61 -6.92
N MET A 78 -8.53 -8.73 -6.27
CA MET A 78 -9.55 -9.34 -5.43
C MET A 78 -9.84 -8.45 -4.22
N THR A 79 -11.10 -8.43 -3.79
CA THR A 79 -11.50 -7.81 -2.52
C THR A 79 -12.13 -8.86 -1.62
N HIS A 80 -11.98 -8.66 -0.31
CA HIS A 80 -12.40 -9.60 0.72
C HIS A 80 -13.41 -8.95 1.65
N SER A 81 -14.43 -9.73 2.08
CA SER A 81 -15.48 -9.27 2.99
C SER A 81 -16.10 -10.44 3.75
N SER A 82 -16.78 -10.17 4.81
CA SER A 82 -17.69 -11.07 5.56
C SER A 82 -17.08 -12.39 6.04
N PRO A 83 -16.02 -12.41 6.85
CA PRO A 83 -15.16 -11.33 7.25
C PRO A 83 -14.02 -11.06 6.25
N ASN A 84 -13.35 -9.88 6.37
CA ASN A 84 -12.18 -9.56 5.55
C ASN A 84 -10.92 -10.23 6.12
N LEU A 85 -10.61 -11.43 5.65
CA LEU A 85 -9.44 -12.21 6.09
C LEU A 85 -8.09 -11.68 5.52
N ALA A 86 -8.13 -10.78 4.53
CA ALA A 86 -6.91 -10.13 4.02
C ALA A 86 -6.38 -9.03 4.95
N GLN A 87 -7.12 -8.68 6.01
CA GLN A 87 -6.74 -7.64 6.99
C GLN A 87 -6.30 -8.20 8.34
N VAL A 88 -5.96 -9.49 8.42
CA VAL A 88 -5.32 -10.04 9.63
C VAL A 88 -4.04 -9.24 9.91
N PRO A 89 -3.86 -8.72 11.15
CA PRO A 89 -2.73 -7.88 11.47
C PRO A 89 -1.38 -8.56 11.18
N ALA A 90 -0.37 -7.77 10.80
CA ALA A 90 0.98 -8.29 10.61
C ALA A 90 1.57 -8.73 11.96
N SER A 91 2.40 -9.78 11.97
CA SER A 91 2.99 -10.35 13.19
C SER A 91 3.74 -9.33 14.05
N TYR A 92 4.43 -8.38 13.41
CA TYR A 92 5.15 -7.31 14.11
C TYR A 92 4.25 -6.19 14.67
N SER A 93 2.96 -6.18 14.36
CA SER A 93 2.02 -5.18 14.89
C SER A 93 1.49 -5.63 16.26
N PRO A 94 1.02 -4.71 17.13
CA PRO A 94 0.45 -5.06 18.43
C PRO A 94 -0.68 -6.10 18.28
N TYR A 95 -0.56 -7.21 19.03
CA TYR A 95 -1.47 -8.38 18.97
C TYR A 95 -1.55 -9.06 17.58
N GLY A 96 -0.56 -8.82 16.71
CA GLY A 96 -0.57 -9.37 15.37
C GLY A 96 -0.29 -10.86 15.33
N GLU A 97 0.66 -11.32 16.16
CA GLU A 97 1.00 -12.73 16.32
C GLU A 97 -0.19 -13.51 16.88
N ASP A 98 -0.77 -13.04 18.00
CA ASP A 98 -1.97 -13.64 18.60
C ASP A 98 -3.12 -13.77 17.58
N CYS A 99 -3.35 -12.73 16.78
CA CYS A 99 -4.38 -12.75 15.74
C CYS A 99 -4.10 -13.80 14.64
N ARG A 100 -2.83 -14.03 14.29
CA ARG A 100 -2.45 -15.01 13.26
C ARG A 100 -2.50 -16.45 13.76
N GLU A 101 -2.15 -16.67 15.01
CA GLU A 101 -2.22 -17.99 15.66
C GLU A 101 -3.65 -18.54 15.76
N LEU A 102 -4.68 -17.68 15.67
CA LEU A 102 -6.07 -18.10 15.59
C LEU A 102 -6.41 -18.88 14.29
N PHE A 103 -5.60 -18.73 13.25
CA PHE A 103 -5.81 -19.39 11.95
C PHE A 103 -4.88 -20.58 11.82
N THR A 104 -5.44 -21.76 11.89
CA THR A 104 -4.73 -23.03 11.81
C THR A 104 -5.21 -23.86 10.63
N VAL A 105 -4.59 -25.02 10.42
CA VAL A 105 -5.00 -26.02 9.43
C VAL A 105 -5.37 -27.33 10.14
N SER A 106 -6.10 -28.19 9.45
CA SER A 106 -6.46 -29.51 9.96
C SER A 106 -5.19 -30.33 10.22
N GLU A 107 -5.29 -31.33 11.12
CA GLU A 107 -4.21 -32.26 11.41
C GLU A 107 -3.70 -32.95 10.12
N GLY A 108 -2.39 -33.05 9.98
CA GLY A 108 -1.74 -33.60 8.79
C GLY A 108 -1.53 -32.61 7.64
N TYR A 109 -2.05 -31.38 7.75
CA TYR A 109 -1.86 -30.32 6.75
C TYR A 109 -0.87 -29.27 7.23
N LYS A 110 -0.33 -28.50 6.28
CA LYS A 110 0.53 -27.34 6.55
C LYS A 110 0.01 -26.13 5.81
N LEU A 111 0.07 -24.97 6.46
CA LEU A 111 -0.17 -23.69 5.79
C LEU A 111 1.09 -23.27 5.05
N VAL A 112 1.00 -23.10 3.74
CA VAL A 112 2.10 -22.60 2.89
C VAL A 112 1.76 -21.20 2.41
N GLY A 113 2.62 -20.24 2.72
CA GLY A 113 2.50 -18.86 2.26
C GLY A 113 3.53 -18.57 1.17
N MET A 114 3.09 -17.92 0.08
CA MET A 114 3.96 -17.42 -0.99
C MET A 114 3.68 -15.94 -1.22
N ASP A 115 4.74 -15.17 -1.39
CA ASP A 115 4.65 -13.74 -1.71
C ASP A 115 5.53 -13.40 -2.91
N ALA A 116 5.02 -12.54 -3.79
CA ALA A 116 5.76 -12.07 -4.96
C ALA A 116 6.61 -10.86 -4.56
N SER A 117 7.91 -11.09 -4.35
CA SER A 117 8.84 -10.04 -3.96
C SER A 117 8.89 -8.88 -4.95
N GLY A 118 8.58 -7.66 -4.46
CA GLY A 118 8.69 -6.43 -5.25
C GLY A 118 7.80 -6.40 -6.50
N LEU A 119 6.60 -6.98 -6.45
CA LEU A 119 5.73 -7.15 -7.61
C LEU A 119 5.51 -5.84 -8.38
N GLU A 120 5.20 -4.74 -7.67
CA GLU A 120 4.99 -3.43 -8.30
C GLU A 120 6.25 -2.91 -9.02
N LEU A 121 7.44 -3.14 -8.46
CA LEU A 121 8.70 -2.73 -9.08
C LEU A 121 9.02 -3.58 -10.31
N ARG A 122 8.65 -4.87 -10.30
CA ARG A 122 8.77 -5.76 -11.48
C ARG A 122 7.82 -5.33 -12.59
N MET A 123 6.58 -4.96 -12.26
CA MET A 123 5.65 -4.39 -13.23
C MET A 123 6.13 -3.04 -13.76
N LEU A 124 6.73 -2.21 -12.90
CA LEU A 124 7.34 -0.96 -13.32
C LEU A 124 8.48 -1.19 -14.32
N ALA A 125 9.39 -2.11 -14.03
CA ALA A 125 10.48 -2.47 -14.92
C ALA A 125 9.97 -2.91 -16.31
N HIS A 126 8.95 -3.77 -16.33
CA HIS A 126 8.29 -4.21 -17.56
C HIS A 126 7.76 -3.03 -18.38
N TYR A 127 7.04 -2.08 -17.76
CA TYR A 127 6.47 -0.94 -18.49
C TYR A 127 7.50 0.13 -18.86
N MET A 128 8.60 0.22 -18.12
CA MET A 128 9.70 1.13 -18.44
C MET A 128 10.46 0.68 -19.69
N ASP A 129 10.55 -0.63 -19.90
CA ASP A 129 11.33 -1.24 -20.97
C ASP A 129 12.79 -0.74 -20.97
N ASP A 130 13.41 -0.85 -19.79
CA ASP A 130 14.78 -0.39 -19.50
C ASP A 130 15.57 -1.57 -18.94
N GLU A 131 16.59 -1.99 -19.67
CA GLU A 131 17.39 -3.20 -19.36
C GLU A 131 18.14 -3.05 -18.04
N ASP A 132 18.75 -1.89 -17.79
CA ASP A 132 19.53 -1.64 -16.58
C ASP A 132 18.62 -1.67 -15.35
N TYR A 133 17.47 -1.00 -15.41
CA TYR A 133 16.50 -1.03 -14.32
C TYR A 133 15.93 -2.43 -14.10
N THR A 134 15.66 -3.15 -15.17
CA THR A 134 15.17 -4.55 -15.10
C THR A 134 16.20 -5.45 -14.46
N ASN A 135 17.47 -5.31 -14.82
CA ASN A 135 18.55 -6.09 -14.22
C ASN A 135 18.70 -5.80 -12.71
N GLU A 136 18.61 -4.55 -12.29
CA GLU A 136 18.60 -4.18 -10.87
C GLU A 136 17.41 -4.76 -10.10
N VAL A 137 16.25 -4.86 -10.73
CA VAL A 137 15.03 -5.46 -10.11
C VAL A 137 15.17 -6.97 -9.98
N ILE A 138 15.81 -7.65 -10.93
CA ILE A 138 15.88 -9.12 -10.98
C ILE A 138 17.10 -9.64 -10.21
N ASN A 139 18.26 -9.07 -10.44
CA ASN A 139 19.55 -9.60 -10.03
C ASN A 139 20.29 -8.70 -9.03
N GLY A 140 19.87 -7.44 -8.89
CA GLY A 140 20.53 -6.44 -8.06
C GLY A 140 19.76 -6.07 -6.80
N ASP A 141 20.04 -4.87 -6.29
CA ASP A 141 19.27 -4.21 -5.22
C ASP A 141 18.62 -2.94 -5.74
N ILE A 142 17.39 -3.08 -6.20
CA ILE A 142 16.60 -1.97 -6.75
C ILE A 142 16.41 -0.82 -5.77
N HIS A 143 16.40 -1.07 -4.46
CA HIS A 143 16.28 0.01 -3.48
C HIS A 143 17.56 0.83 -3.38
N THR A 144 18.72 0.21 -3.52
CA THR A 144 20.00 0.91 -3.62
C THR A 144 20.13 1.64 -4.96
N ALA A 145 19.66 1.08 -6.07
CA ALA A 145 19.58 1.80 -7.35
C ALA A 145 18.68 3.03 -7.26
N ASN A 146 17.50 2.89 -6.67
CA ASN A 146 16.58 4.02 -6.43
C ASN A 146 17.15 5.04 -5.44
N GLN A 147 17.93 4.61 -4.44
CA GLN A 147 18.63 5.50 -3.51
C GLN A 147 19.60 6.44 -4.26
N ARG A 148 20.42 5.87 -5.14
CA ARG A 148 21.35 6.64 -5.99
C ARG A 148 20.58 7.58 -6.92
N ALA A 149 19.55 7.07 -7.60
CA ALA A 149 18.76 7.87 -8.55
C ALA A 149 18.03 9.04 -7.88
N ALA A 150 17.55 8.86 -6.66
CA ALA A 150 16.88 9.90 -5.87
C ALA A 150 17.85 10.74 -5.02
N ASN A 151 19.15 10.41 -5.02
CA ASN A 151 20.18 11.05 -4.18
C ASN A 151 19.76 11.05 -2.68
N LEU A 152 19.31 9.92 -2.19
CA LEU A 152 18.91 9.73 -0.80
C LEU A 152 20.06 9.17 0.05
N ASP A 153 20.09 9.54 1.32
CA ASP A 153 21.14 9.17 2.27
C ASP A 153 21.06 7.70 2.73
N THR A 154 19.86 7.11 2.74
CA THR A 154 19.68 5.73 3.18
C THR A 154 18.79 4.91 2.24
N ARG A 155 19.04 3.61 2.19
CA ARG A 155 18.27 2.62 1.44
C ARG A 155 16.81 2.53 1.93
N ASP A 156 16.57 2.68 3.23
CA ASP A 156 15.23 2.63 3.82
C ASP A 156 14.38 3.84 3.41
N LYS A 157 14.99 5.03 3.36
CA LYS A 157 14.33 6.21 2.80
C LYS A 157 14.00 6.03 1.32
N ALA A 158 14.91 5.40 0.55
CA ALA A 158 14.64 5.10 -0.85
C ALA A 158 13.48 4.12 -1.02
N LYS A 159 13.42 3.07 -0.20
CA LYS A 159 12.30 2.14 -0.16
C LYS A 159 10.98 2.85 0.15
N THR A 160 10.95 3.68 1.18
CA THR A 160 9.76 4.47 1.54
C THR A 160 9.39 5.45 0.44
N PHE A 161 10.38 6.15 -0.15
CA PHE A 161 10.19 7.10 -1.22
C PHE A 161 9.59 6.45 -2.47
N ILE A 162 10.18 5.34 -2.96
CA ILE A 162 9.72 4.74 -4.22
C ILE A 162 8.27 4.27 -4.12
N TYR A 163 7.87 3.63 -3.03
CA TYR A 163 6.48 3.22 -2.87
C TYR A 163 5.54 4.42 -2.73
N ALA A 164 5.90 5.44 -1.94
CA ALA A 164 5.10 6.66 -1.85
C ALA A 164 4.96 7.34 -3.22
N PHE A 165 6.03 7.38 -4.01
CA PHE A 165 6.04 7.92 -5.36
C PHE A 165 5.13 7.12 -6.31
N LEU A 166 5.23 5.79 -6.32
CA LEU A 166 4.41 4.91 -7.15
C LEU A 166 2.93 5.00 -6.80
N PHE A 167 2.61 5.15 -5.52
CA PHE A 167 1.24 5.33 -5.03
C PHE A 167 0.70 6.75 -5.22
N GLY A 168 1.45 7.63 -5.88
CA GLY A 168 0.99 8.97 -6.23
C GLY A 168 0.95 9.95 -5.05
N ALA A 169 1.78 9.75 -4.03
CA ALA A 169 1.84 10.65 -2.89
C ALA A 169 2.14 12.09 -3.30
N GLY A 170 1.46 13.03 -2.66
CA GLY A 170 1.66 14.46 -2.82
C GLY A 170 3.06 14.92 -2.35
N ASP A 171 3.46 16.13 -2.75
CA ASP A 171 4.79 16.65 -2.45
C ASP A 171 5.08 16.75 -0.95
N SER A 172 4.06 17.09 -0.14
CA SER A 172 4.20 17.13 1.33
C SER A 172 4.57 15.77 1.90
N LYS A 173 3.86 14.70 1.49
CA LYS A 173 4.13 13.34 1.94
C LYS A 173 5.51 12.85 1.49
N ILE A 174 5.91 13.15 0.25
CA ILE A 174 7.25 12.82 -0.25
C ILE A 174 8.33 13.61 0.52
N GLY A 175 8.10 14.90 0.81
CA GLY A 175 9.02 15.72 1.60
C GLY A 175 9.23 15.14 3.01
N SER A 176 8.18 14.64 3.64
CA SER A 176 8.28 14.03 4.98
C SER A 176 9.19 12.80 5.04
N VAL A 177 9.40 12.08 3.93
CA VAL A 177 10.35 10.93 3.85
C VAL A 177 11.78 11.35 4.16
N VAL A 178 12.14 12.59 3.81
CA VAL A 178 13.47 13.17 4.06
C VAL A 178 13.49 14.14 5.25
N GLY A 179 12.41 14.19 6.03
CA GLY A 179 12.28 15.15 7.13
C GLY A 179 12.11 16.58 6.67
N GLY A 180 11.71 16.81 5.41
CA GLY A 180 11.60 18.10 4.75
C GLY A 180 10.16 18.53 4.48
N THR A 181 10.04 19.58 3.70
CA THR A 181 8.79 20.25 3.33
C THR A 181 8.23 19.76 1.98
N ALA A 182 7.06 20.27 1.58
CA ALA A 182 6.51 20.02 0.24
C ALA A 182 7.45 20.48 -0.89
N LYS A 183 8.23 21.54 -0.67
CA LYS A 183 9.24 22.03 -1.62
C LYS A 183 10.36 21.01 -1.83
N ASP A 184 10.79 20.36 -0.75
CA ASP A 184 11.81 19.29 -0.79
C ASP A 184 11.26 18.06 -1.50
N GLY A 185 10.01 17.70 -1.24
CA GLY A 185 9.34 16.59 -1.93
C GLY A 185 9.20 16.83 -3.43
N LYS A 186 8.86 18.04 -3.85
CA LYS A 186 8.80 18.43 -5.26
C LYS A 186 10.17 18.33 -5.93
N ARG A 187 11.22 18.82 -5.26
CA ARG A 187 12.60 18.71 -5.73
C ARG A 187 13.03 17.25 -5.87
N LEU A 188 12.81 16.45 -4.84
CA LEU A 188 13.15 15.01 -4.83
C LEU A 188 12.50 14.24 -6.00
N LYS A 189 11.22 14.51 -6.27
CA LYS A 189 10.53 13.92 -7.43
C LYS A 189 11.16 14.35 -8.75
N ALA A 190 11.52 15.63 -8.89
CA ALA A 190 12.11 16.17 -10.12
C ALA A 190 13.50 15.54 -10.36
N ASP A 191 14.35 15.48 -9.33
CA ASP A 191 15.69 14.91 -9.41
C ASP A 191 15.64 13.41 -9.73
N PHE A 192 14.76 12.68 -9.08
CA PHE A 192 14.55 11.27 -9.37
C PHE A 192 14.14 11.04 -10.83
N LEU A 193 13.17 11.78 -11.34
CA LEU A 193 12.74 11.66 -12.74
C LEU A 193 13.80 12.11 -13.75
N LYS A 194 14.68 13.04 -13.36
CA LYS A 194 15.82 13.43 -14.18
C LYS A 194 16.83 12.29 -14.31
N ASN A 195 17.05 11.55 -13.22
CA ASN A 195 17.99 10.44 -13.16
C ASN A 195 17.39 9.10 -13.62
N THR A 196 16.07 9.06 -13.89
CA THR A 196 15.34 7.89 -14.42
C THR A 196 14.54 8.27 -15.67
N PRO A 197 15.20 8.51 -16.82
CA PRO A 197 14.53 9.03 -18.02
C PRO A 197 13.48 8.08 -18.59
N ALA A 198 13.66 6.77 -18.50
CA ALA A 198 12.68 5.78 -18.91
C ALA A 198 11.38 5.88 -18.09
N LEU A 199 11.48 6.09 -16.77
CA LEU A 199 10.33 6.33 -15.91
C LEU A 199 9.63 7.65 -16.26
N LYS A 200 10.39 8.71 -16.55
CA LYS A 200 9.82 9.98 -17.00
C LYS A 200 9.02 9.81 -18.29
N LYS A 201 9.58 9.09 -19.27
CA LYS A 201 8.91 8.75 -20.55
C LYS A 201 7.63 7.96 -20.30
N LEU A 202 7.69 6.93 -19.45
CA LEU A 202 6.53 6.13 -19.07
C LEU A 202 5.43 7.00 -18.46
N ARG A 203 5.76 7.84 -17.48
CA ARG A 203 4.79 8.75 -16.85
C ARG A 203 4.14 9.70 -17.84
N THR A 204 4.88 10.25 -18.79
CA THR A 204 4.33 11.11 -19.84
C THR A 204 3.31 10.37 -20.68
N ARG A 205 3.61 9.13 -21.12
CA ARG A 205 2.67 8.28 -21.87
C ARG A 205 1.41 7.97 -21.07
N ILE A 206 1.58 7.57 -19.81
CA ILE A 206 0.45 7.24 -18.91
C ILE A 206 -0.44 8.46 -18.71
N THR A 207 0.14 9.64 -18.45
CA THR A 207 -0.62 10.88 -18.24
C THR A 207 -1.41 11.24 -19.50
N ALA A 208 -0.80 11.13 -20.69
CA ALA A 208 -1.48 11.39 -21.95
C ALA A 208 -2.69 10.47 -22.17
N SER A 209 -2.53 9.15 -21.91
CA SER A 209 -3.63 8.19 -22.00
C SER A 209 -4.69 8.43 -20.92
N ALA A 210 -4.27 8.69 -19.69
CA ALA A 210 -5.19 8.91 -18.57
C ALA A 210 -6.05 10.18 -18.70
N ASN A 211 -5.61 11.16 -19.50
CA ASN A 211 -6.43 12.35 -19.83
C ASN A 211 -7.70 11.99 -20.62
N SER A 212 -7.74 10.84 -21.30
CA SER A 212 -8.96 10.29 -21.93
C SER A 212 -9.85 9.50 -20.94
N GLY A 213 -9.48 9.43 -19.65
CA GLY A 213 -10.23 8.74 -18.60
C GLY A 213 -9.90 7.26 -18.44
N SER A 214 -9.03 6.68 -19.28
CA SER A 214 -8.72 5.25 -19.26
C SER A 214 -7.27 4.93 -19.62
N LEU A 215 -6.83 3.74 -19.19
CA LEU A 215 -5.57 3.12 -19.58
C LEU A 215 -5.85 1.71 -20.11
N ILE A 216 -4.92 1.17 -20.89
CA ILE A 216 -4.96 -0.23 -21.31
C ILE A 216 -4.05 -1.04 -20.39
N GLY A 217 -4.62 -2.03 -19.75
CA GLY A 217 -3.91 -2.96 -18.87
C GLY A 217 -3.06 -3.99 -19.62
N LEU A 218 -2.32 -4.81 -18.88
CA LEU A 218 -1.39 -5.81 -19.40
C LEU A 218 -2.07 -6.84 -20.34
N ASP A 219 -3.30 -7.18 -20.06
CA ASP A 219 -4.12 -8.14 -20.84
C ASP A 219 -5.10 -7.48 -21.83
N GLY A 220 -4.90 -6.19 -22.11
CA GLY A 220 -5.74 -5.44 -23.05
C GLY A 220 -7.03 -4.86 -22.44
N ARG A 221 -7.31 -5.10 -21.14
CA ARG A 221 -8.50 -4.54 -20.49
C ARG A 221 -8.43 -3.02 -20.34
N VAL A 222 -9.59 -2.39 -20.38
CA VAL A 222 -9.72 -0.97 -20.10
C VAL A 222 -9.73 -0.73 -18.58
N LEU A 223 -8.83 0.12 -18.11
CA LEU A 223 -8.73 0.53 -16.72
C LEU A 223 -9.24 1.96 -16.58
N HIS A 224 -10.29 2.16 -15.81
CA HIS A 224 -10.79 3.50 -15.52
C HIS A 224 -9.88 4.23 -14.54
N VAL A 225 -9.45 5.43 -14.92
CA VAL A 225 -8.56 6.27 -14.11
C VAL A 225 -9.39 7.27 -13.31
N ARG A 226 -9.41 7.11 -11.99
CA ARG A 226 -10.14 8.02 -11.09
C ARG A 226 -9.44 9.36 -10.90
N SER A 227 -8.10 9.37 -10.98
CA SER A 227 -7.30 10.60 -10.91
C SER A 227 -5.96 10.40 -11.61
N LEU A 228 -5.42 11.45 -12.20
CA LEU A 228 -4.11 11.42 -12.86
C LEU A 228 -2.97 11.02 -11.92
N HIS A 229 -3.08 11.40 -10.64
CA HIS A 229 -2.08 11.01 -9.63
C HIS A 229 -2.04 9.51 -9.37
N ALA A 230 -3.18 8.83 -9.49
CA ALA A 230 -3.28 7.40 -9.28
C ALA A 230 -3.02 6.56 -10.55
N ALA A 231 -2.86 7.19 -11.72
CA ALA A 231 -2.80 6.50 -13.01
C ALA A 231 -1.67 5.47 -13.09
N LEU A 232 -0.45 5.83 -12.69
CA LEU A 232 0.69 4.91 -12.65
C LEU A 232 0.41 3.74 -11.69
N ASN A 233 -0.05 4.03 -10.48
CA ASN A 233 -0.40 3.00 -9.51
C ASN A 233 -1.50 2.06 -10.02
N THR A 234 -2.54 2.60 -10.67
CA THR A 234 -3.62 1.81 -11.26
C THR A 234 -3.09 0.82 -12.30
N LEU A 235 -2.17 1.26 -13.15
CA LEU A 235 -1.55 0.42 -14.17
C LEU A 235 -0.71 -0.70 -13.54
N LEU A 236 0.17 -0.36 -12.60
CA LEU A 236 1.07 -1.33 -11.95
C LEU A 236 0.30 -2.35 -11.12
N GLN A 237 -0.67 -1.91 -10.32
CA GLN A 237 -1.50 -2.81 -9.52
C GLN A 237 -2.37 -3.73 -10.39
N SER A 238 -2.86 -3.24 -11.53
CA SER A 238 -3.61 -4.09 -12.45
C SER A 238 -2.73 -5.17 -13.06
N ALA A 239 -1.53 -4.84 -13.52
CA ALA A 239 -0.58 -5.81 -14.03
C ALA A 239 -0.21 -6.86 -12.98
N GLY A 240 0.09 -6.43 -11.76
CA GLY A 240 0.34 -7.34 -10.64
C GLY A 240 -0.85 -8.26 -10.33
N ALA A 241 -2.08 -7.75 -10.38
CA ALA A 241 -3.28 -8.55 -10.17
C ALA A 241 -3.44 -9.65 -11.26
N ILE A 242 -3.12 -9.34 -12.51
CA ILE A 242 -3.15 -10.31 -13.62
C ILE A 242 -2.14 -11.43 -13.38
N VAL A 243 -0.88 -11.06 -13.06
CA VAL A 243 0.18 -12.03 -12.79
C VAL A 243 -0.19 -12.95 -11.62
N MET A 244 -0.66 -12.38 -10.50
CA MET A 244 -1.04 -13.16 -9.33
C MET A 244 -2.25 -14.07 -9.58
N LYS A 245 -3.25 -13.62 -10.32
CA LYS A 245 -4.38 -14.49 -10.72
C LYS A 245 -3.94 -15.63 -11.61
N ARG A 246 -3.01 -15.38 -12.53
CA ARG A 246 -2.43 -16.44 -13.36
C ARG A 246 -1.67 -17.45 -12.51
N ALA A 247 -0.90 -16.97 -11.51
CA ALA A 247 -0.21 -17.84 -10.57
C ALA A 247 -1.19 -18.73 -9.80
N VAL A 248 -2.30 -18.16 -9.27
CA VAL A 248 -3.34 -18.93 -8.57
C VAL A 248 -3.90 -20.06 -9.46
N VAL A 249 -4.24 -19.75 -10.72
CA VAL A 249 -4.75 -20.75 -11.68
C VAL A 249 -3.73 -21.86 -11.94
N LEU A 250 -2.44 -21.52 -11.99
CA LEU A 250 -1.37 -22.52 -12.22
C LEU A 250 -1.06 -23.37 -11.00
N LEU A 251 -1.40 -22.88 -9.80
CA LEU A 251 -1.21 -23.62 -8.54
C LEU A 251 -2.38 -24.54 -8.22
N ASP A 252 -3.54 -24.31 -8.82
CA ASP A 252 -4.75 -25.12 -8.63
C ASP A 252 -4.73 -26.39 -9.50
N HIS A 253 -3.87 -26.43 -10.50
CA HIS A 253 -3.64 -27.59 -11.38
C HIS A 253 -2.40 -28.41 -10.95
#